data_ec97e22db328b9d0361cd2298e63dde4
#
_entry.id   ec97e22db328b9d0361cd2298e63dde4
#
_cell.length_a   1.000
_cell.length_b   1.000
_cell.length_c   1.000
_cell.angle_alpha   90.00
_cell.angle_beta   90.00
_cell.angle_gamma   90.00
#
_symmetry.space_group_name_H-M   'P 1'
#
loop_
_entity.id
_entity.type
_entity.pdbx_description
1 polymer ?
#
loop_
_entity_poly.entity_id
_entity_poly.type
_entity_poly.pdbx_seq_one_letter_code
_entity_poly.pdbx_strand_id
1 'polypeptide(L)'
;MMPVWKTALVVVVALTVVPRTSVLAQDVTGQWKGRMEPTNLSAEIELELQRAGAAWRAEMTYQAGPDGGSLPVEELRIDDDGVFVRTKLEGADVSLELTIEDDLMLGSVRVTENGSLLVEGPAGLARASDASGQVRLLGWLNEQGESIDAGRRDAAIERVLELLLANYMDLDAAERAVADVRARASRGEYSSLTSPARLAELLGRHLAEASGDRHVQVKFSAARVSDPLASADETAAELAQLRRDAEAERFGIGEPRVLRGNVGYLAFHRFFRAELAGDALAAAMQSLATTDALIVDLRESRGGDPVMAVLAASWFFDGRPRHWNDMVRRFDGTTTQFWTAAWLPGPRYIGKPIYVLTAQRTFSAPESFAYELQQTGRATIVGEVTGGGSHSGAWFPIDDRFALFIPLSRYVSAVSGGDWEGTGVKPDVMCASVEALECAHRLALGRLGRT
;
A
#
# COMPACT_ATOMS: atom_id res chain seq x y z
N MET A 1 -8.69 2.06 -7.09
CA MET A 1 -8.67 1.41 -5.77
C MET A 1 -7.63 0.32 -5.84
N MET A 2 -6.51 0.47 -5.18
CA MET A 2 -5.49 -0.58 -5.17
C MET A 2 -5.60 -1.36 -3.87
N PRO A 3 -5.58 -2.68 -3.95
CA PRO A 3 -5.70 -3.55 -2.80
C PRO A 3 -4.44 -3.58 -1.91
N VAL A 4 -4.65 -3.83 -0.64
CA VAL A 4 -3.65 -3.94 0.44
C VAL A 4 -3.10 -5.38 0.51
N TRP A 5 -1.78 -5.57 0.54
CA TRP A 5 -1.13 -6.88 0.38
C TRP A 5 -0.62 -7.46 1.71
N LYS A 6 -0.82 -8.75 1.90
CA LYS A 6 -0.42 -9.50 3.11
C LYS A 6 0.91 -10.21 2.89
N THR A 7 1.74 -10.24 3.92
CA THR A 7 2.91 -11.13 3.95
C THR A 7 2.40 -12.58 3.95
N ALA A 8 2.62 -13.29 2.85
CA ALA A 8 2.22 -14.68 2.75
C ALA A 8 3.33 -15.60 3.27
N LEU A 9 2.90 -16.56 4.05
CA LEU A 9 3.64 -17.77 4.34
C LEU A 9 3.96 -18.44 2.98
N VAL A 10 5.21 -18.86 2.75
CA VAL A 10 5.58 -19.62 1.56
C VAL A 10 4.81 -20.94 1.60
N VAL A 11 3.71 -21.02 0.87
CA VAL A 11 2.99 -22.27 0.66
C VAL A 11 3.47 -22.88 -0.64
N VAL A 12 4.31 -23.89 -0.55
CA VAL A 12 4.70 -24.70 -1.69
C VAL A 12 3.51 -25.60 -2.06
N VAL A 13 2.79 -25.25 -3.11
CA VAL A 13 1.73 -26.10 -3.65
C VAL A 13 2.31 -26.97 -4.75
N ALA A 14 2.38 -28.27 -4.52
CA ALA A 14 2.72 -29.25 -5.55
C ALA A 14 1.46 -29.54 -6.37
N LEU A 15 1.38 -28.96 -7.56
CA LEU A 15 0.31 -29.27 -8.52
C LEU A 15 0.73 -30.47 -9.37
N THR A 16 -0.07 -31.51 -9.37
CA THR A 16 0.08 -32.64 -10.30
C THR A 16 -0.57 -32.28 -11.64
N VAL A 17 0.25 -31.94 -12.62
CA VAL A 17 -0.18 -31.81 -14.00
C VAL A 17 -0.12 -33.17 -14.67
N VAL A 18 -1.24 -33.61 -15.27
CA VAL A 18 -1.26 -34.82 -16.10
C VAL A 18 -0.50 -34.51 -17.39
N PRO A 19 0.61 -35.17 -17.69
CA PRO A 19 1.41 -34.84 -18.86
C PRO A 19 0.68 -35.27 -20.16
N ARG A 20 0.38 -34.31 -21.05
CA ARG A 20 0.43 -34.58 -22.46
C ARG A 20 1.89 -34.65 -22.85
N THR A 21 2.33 -35.77 -23.42
CA THR A 21 3.69 -36.00 -23.84
C THR A 21 4.06 -35.08 -25.00
N SER A 22 4.61 -33.91 -24.68
CA SER A 22 5.31 -33.04 -25.60
C SER A 22 6.70 -32.74 -25.02
N VAL A 23 7.67 -32.74 -25.87
CA VAL A 23 9.05 -32.44 -25.49
C VAL A 23 9.22 -30.96 -25.60
N LEU A 24 9.20 -30.25 -24.48
CA LEU A 24 9.68 -28.88 -24.44
C LEU A 24 11.10 -28.85 -25.00
N ALA A 25 11.30 -28.17 -26.12
CA ALA A 25 12.61 -28.00 -26.74
C ALA A 25 13.56 -27.13 -25.88
N GLN A 26 13.00 -26.38 -24.92
CA GLN A 26 13.76 -25.48 -24.04
C GLN A 26 13.55 -25.82 -22.56
N ASP A 27 14.64 -25.80 -21.79
CA ASP A 27 14.59 -25.96 -20.34
C ASP A 27 14.16 -24.65 -19.68
N VAL A 28 12.96 -24.62 -19.12
CA VAL A 28 12.40 -23.44 -18.41
C VAL A 28 12.68 -23.44 -16.92
N THR A 29 13.44 -24.42 -16.38
CA THR A 29 13.80 -24.45 -14.96
C THR A 29 14.67 -23.25 -14.56
N GLY A 30 14.54 -22.80 -13.31
CA GLY A 30 15.34 -21.75 -12.71
C GLY A 30 14.57 -20.47 -12.42
N GLN A 31 15.33 -19.42 -12.13
CA GLN A 31 14.79 -18.11 -11.73
C GLN A 31 14.63 -17.20 -12.95
N TRP A 32 13.42 -16.65 -13.06
CA TRP A 32 13.01 -15.71 -14.07
C TRP A 32 12.61 -14.40 -13.38
N LYS A 33 13.05 -13.30 -13.92
CA LYS A 33 12.72 -11.96 -13.41
C LYS A 33 12.21 -11.08 -14.53
N GLY A 34 11.20 -10.31 -14.24
CA GLY A 34 10.62 -9.42 -15.24
C GLY A 34 9.55 -8.51 -14.69
N ARG A 35 8.61 -8.17 -15.55
CA ARG A 35 7.56 -7.21 -15.22
C ARG A 35 6.22 -7.64 -15.80
N MET A 36 5.17 -7.22 -15.13
CA MET A 36 3.82 -7.14 -15.68
C MET A 36 3.36 -5.68 -15.67
N GLU A 37 2.83 -5.24 -16.79
CA GLU A 37 2.38 -3.86 -16.99
C GLU A 37 0.92 -3.82 -17.44
N PRO A 38 -0.04 -4.31 -16.62
CA PRO A 38 -1.44 -4.11 -16.91
C PRO A 38 -1.76 -2.62 -16.86
N THR A 39 -2.80 -2.21 -17.56
CA THR A 39 -3.21 -0.81 -17.62
C THR A 39 -3.25 -0.19 -16.21
N ASN A 40 -2.48 0.86 -15.96
CA ASN A 40 -2.35 1.62 -14.71
C ASN A 40 -1.51 0.98 -13.59
N LEU A 41 -0.84 -0.12 -13.83
CA LEU A 41 0.02 -0.76 -12.85
C LEU A 41 1.33 -1.19 -13.52
N SER A 42 2.44 -1.04 -12.82
CA SER A 42 3.70 -1.67 -13.17
C SER A 42 4.19 -2.45 -11.96
N ALA A 43 4.47 -3.73 -12.12
CA ALA A 43 4.99 -4.55 -11.05
C ALA A 43 6.16 -5.41 -11.56
N GLU A 44 7.25 -5.44 -10.78
CA GLU A 44 8.30 -6.44 -10.97
C GLU A 44 7.78 -7.78 -10.48
N ILE A 45 8.10 -8.84 -11.21
CA ILE A 45 7.76 -10.22 -10.83
C ILE A 45 9.01 -11.08 -10.90
N GLU A 46 9.10 -12.01 -9.96
CA GLU A 46 10.08 -13.10 -9.98
C GLU A 46 9.30 -14.41 -9.96
N LEU A 47 9.67 -15.31 -10.86
CA LEU A 47 9.08 -16.64 -11.00
C LEU A 47 10.20 -17.67 -10.94
N GLU A 48 10.16 -18.54 -9.95
CA GLU A 48 11.05 -19.70 -9.86
C GLU A 48 10.33 -20.96 -10.32
N LEU A 49 10.86 -21.62 -11.34
CA LEU A 49 10.31 -22.84 -11.89
C LEU A 49 11.23 -24.02 -11.59
N GLN A 50 10.70 -25.05 -10.96
CA GLN A 50 11.43 -26.27 -10.60
C GLN A 50 10.72 -27.50 -11.11
N ARG A 51 11.48 -28.44 -11.67
CA ARG A 51 10.94 -29.74 -12.10
C ARG A 51 11.02 -30.74 -10.95
N ALA A 52 9.89 -31.32 -10.58
CA ALA A 52 9.78 -32.33 -9.51
C ALA A 52 9.27 -33.66 -10.10
N GLY A 53 10.16 -34.44 -10.72
CA GLY A 53 9.80 -35.64 -11.49
C GLY A 53 9.01 -35.29 -12.76
N ALA A 54 7.77 -35.74 -12.85
CA ALA A 54 6.86 -35.41 -13.97
C ALA A 54 6.04 -34.13 -13.72
N ALA A 55 6.10 -33.56 -12.52
CA ALA A 55 5.36 -32.37 -12.14
C ALA A 55 6.25 -31.12 -12.12
N TRP A 56 5.63 -29.95 -12.20
CA TRP A 56 6.27 -28.66 -12.02
C TRP A 56 5.88 -28.03 -10.70
N ARG A 57 6.79 -27.25 -10.14
CA ARG A 57 6.55 -26.35 -9.01
C ARG A 57 6.91 -24.93 -9.42
N ALA A 58 6.15 -23.97 -8.94
CA ALA A 58 6.45 -22.57 -9.11
C ALA A 58 6.33 -21.81 -7.80
N GLU A 59 7.25 -20.89 -7.58
CA GLU A 59 7.15 -19.84 -6.56
C GLU A 59 7.15 -18.51 -7.29
N MET A 60 6.23 -17.62 -6.91
CA MET A 60 6.09 -16.31 -7.54
C MET A 60 6.10 -15.22 -6.48
N THR A 61 6.87 -14.17 -6.73
CA THR A 61 6.85 -12.94 -5.94
C THR A 61 6.59 -11.76 -6.85
N TYR A 62 6.12 -10.66 -6.26
CA TYR A 62 5.91 -9.42 -6.99
C TYR A 62 6.36 -8.24 -6.14
N GLN A 63 6.66 -7.11 -6.83
CA GLN A 63 6.94 -5.82 -6.24
C GLN A 63 6.27 -4.72 -7.08
N ALA A 64 5.34 -3.97 -6.47
CA ALA A 64 4.64 -2.85 -7.10
C ALA A 64 4.84 -1.60 -6.25
N GLY A 65 5.82 -0.77 -6.60
CA GLY A 65 6.24 0.37 -5.78
C GLY A 65 6.68 -0.10 -4.38
N PRO A 66 6.11 0.45 -3.30
CA PRO A 66 6.41 0.03 -1.92
C PRO A 66 5.77 -1.32 -1.56
N ASP A 67 4.89 -1.84 -2.41
CA ASP A 67 4.08 -3.01 -2.14
C ASP A 67 4.67 -4.24 -2.81
N GLY A 68 4.84 -5.31 -2.06
CA GLY A 68 5.38 -6.55 -2.57
C GLY A 68 5.07 -7.73 -1.67
N GLY A 69 5.24 -8.93 -2.22
CA GLY A 69 5.00 -10.15 -1.47
C GLY A 69 5.09 -11.41 -2.32
N SER A 70 4.86 -12.54 -1.68
CA SER A 70 4.76 -13.83 -2.33
C SER A 70 3.31 -14.08 -2.79
N LEU A 71 3.17 -14.63 -3.99
CA LEU A 71 1.89 -14.99 -4.59
C LEU A 71 1.77 -16.52 -4.65
N PRO A 72 0.81 -17.13 -3.95
CA PRO A 72 0.61 -18.57 -4.03
C PRO A 72 0.13 -18.96 -5.44
N VAL A 73 0.91 -19.80 -6.13
CA VAL A 73 0.53 -20.29 -7.45
C VAL A 73 -0.57 -21.35 -7.29
N GLU A 74 -1.77 -21.06 -7.77
CA GLU A 74 -2.93 -21.96 -7.72
C GLU A 74 -2.99 -22.91 -8.91
N GLU A 75 -2.55 -22.45 -10.09
CA GLU A 75 -2.49 -23.26 -11.29
C GLU A 75 -1.21 -22.94 -12.07
N LEU A 76 -0.52 -23.98 -12.49
CA LEU A 76 0.67 -23.90 -13.33
C LEU A 76 0.51 -24.89 -14.48
N ARG A 77 0.65 -24.41 -15.70
CA ARG A 77 0.68 -25.24 -16.91
C ARG A 77 1.90 -24.84 -17.74
N ILE A 78 2.68 -25.82 -18.11
CA ILE A 78 3.86 -25.66 -18.96
C ILE A 78 3.78 -26.71 -20.04
N ASP A 79 3.61 -26.25 -21.28
CA ASP A 79 3.48 -27.10 -22.49
C ASP A 79 4.17 -26.43 -23.67
N ASP A 80 3.97 -26.96 -24.87
CA ASP A 80 4.57 -26.43 -26.10
C ASP A 80 4.05 -25.05 -26.49
N ASP A 81 2.89 -24.64 -25.96
CA ASP A 81 2.29 -23.32 -26.19
C ASP A 81 2.88 -22.27 -25.25
N GLY A 82 3.51 -22.68 -24.12
CA GLY A 82 4.18 -21.76 -23.20
C GLY A 82 4.01 -22.07 -21.71
N VAL A 83 3.98 -21.01 -20.92
CA VAL A 83 3.84 -21.03 -19.46
C VAL A 83 2.58 -20.27 -19.07
N PHE A 84 1.65 -20.96 -18.43
CA PHE A 84 0.47 -20.37 -17.81
C PHE A 84 0.61 -20.44 -16.30
N VAL A 85 0.40 -19.29 -15.62
CA VAL A 85 0.38 -19.18 -14.17
C VAL A 85 -0.89 -18.49 -13.73
N ARG A 86 -1.63 -19.09 -12.79
CA ARG A 86 -2.74 -18.42 -12.11
C ARG A 86 -2.46 -18.35 -10.62
N THR A 87 -2.72 -17.18 -10.07
CA THR A 87 -2.58 -16.88 -8.64
C THR A 87 -3.74 -16.01 -8.19
N LYS A 88 -3.90 -15.86 -6.90
CA LYS A 88 -4.85 -14.91 -6.32
C LYS A 88 -4.14 -13.78 -5.62
N LEU A 89 -4.77 -12.63 -5.77
CA LEU A 89 -4.30 -11.38 -5.26
C LEU A 89 -5.48 -10.61 -4.67
N GLU A 90 -5.63 -10.61 -3.33
CA GLU A 90 -6.72 -9.97 -2.57
C GLU A 90 -8.14 -10.27 -3.08
N GLY A 91 -8.36 -11.52 -3.47
CA GLY A 91 -9.67 -11.96 -3.98
C GLY A 91 -9.80 -11.87 -5.51
N ALA A 92 -8.92 -11.14 -6.19
CA ALA A 92 -8.86 -11.12 -7.65
C ALA A 92 -8.01 -12.27 -8.19
N ASP A 93 -8.43 -12.87 -9.28
CA ASP A 93 -7.63 -13.85 -10.02
C ASP A 93 -6.64 -13.12 -10.93
N VAL A 94 -5.36 -13.47 -10.82
CA VAL A 94 -4.28 -12.97 -11.69
C VAL A 94 -3.80 -14.13 -12.54
N SER A 95 -3.86 -14.00 -13.85
CA SER A 95 -3.34 -14.99 -14.79
C SER A 95 -2.26 -14.40 -15.68
N LEU A 96 -1.17 -15.15 -15.85
CA LEU A 96 -0.10 -14.88 -16.79
C LEU A 96 -0.18 -15.94 -17.90
N GLU A 97 -0.22 -15.50 -19.15
CA GLU A 97 -0.11 -16.33 -20.34
C GLU A 97 1.14 -15.91 -21.10
N LEU A 98 2.19 -16.73 -21.06
CA LEU A 98 3.50 -16.41 -21.59
C LEU A 98 3.95 -17.45 -22.61
N THR A 99 4.38 -17.02 -23.79
CA THR A 99 5.10 -17.83 -24.77
C THR A 99 6.60 -17.75 -24.54
N ILE A 100 7.31 -18.79 -24.92
CA ILE A 100 8.77 -18.86 -24.76
C ILE A 100 9.40 -18.49 -26.09
N GLU A 101 10.14 -17.40 -26.13
CA GLU A 101 10.86 -16.92 -27.31
C GLU A 101 12.34 -16.74 -26.94
N ASP A 102 13.19 -17.60 -27.45
CA ASP A 102 14.59 -17.71 -27.04
C ASP A 102 14.74 -17.85 -25.50
N ASP A 103 15.39 -16.88 -24.87
CA ASP A 103 15.58 -16.82 -23.39
C ASP A 103 14.60 -15.87 -22.71
N LEU A 104 13.46 -15.59 -23.34
CA LEU A 104 12.41 -14.72 -22.81
C LEU A 104 11.09 -15.50 -22.70
N MET A 105 10.29 -15.14 -21.71
CA MET A 105 8.88 -15.49 -21.62
C MET A 105 8.07 -14.21 -21.84
N LEU A 106 7.30 -14.14 -22.91
CA LEU A 106 6.61 -12.93 -23.33
C LEU A 106 5.12 -13.20 -23.50
N GLY A 107 4.28 -12.29 -23.08
CA GLY A 107 2.83 -12.48 -23.19
C GLY A 107 2.02 -11.43 -22.45
N SER A 108 0.96 -11.86 -21.78
CA SER A 108 0.05 -10.95 -21.08
C SER A 108 -0.26 -11.36 -19.66
N VAL A 109 -0.63 -10.37 -18.85
CA VAL A 109 -1.24 -10.54 -17.54
C VAL A 109 -2.69 -10.09 -17.62
N ARG A 110 -3.58 -10.84 -16.97
CA ARG A 110 -4.99 -10.53 -16.83
C ARG A 110 -5.40 -10.59 -15.38
N VAL A 111 -6.08 -9.56 -14.89
CA VAL A 111 -6.64 -9.53 -13.54
C VAL A 111 -8.15 -9.51 -13.66
N THR A 112 -8.81 -10.47 -13.03
CA THR A 112 -10.28 -10.59 -13.03
C THR A 112 -10.80 -10.69 -11.59
N GLU A 113 -11.98 -10.16 -11.35
CA GLU A 113 -12.70 -10.32 -10.09
C GLU A 113 -14.11 -10.79 -10.39
N ASN A 114 -14.53 -11.88 -9.75
CA ASN A 114 -15.83 -12.52 -9.97
C ASN A 114 -16.10 -12.80 -11.47
N GLY A 115 -15.05 -13.11 -12.24
CA GLY A 115 -15.13 -13.36 -13.68
C GLY A 115 -15.19 -12.11 -14.57
N SER A 116 -15.20 -10.90 -14.00
CA SER A 116 -15.14 -9.65 -14.73
C SER A 116 -13.70 -9.17 -14.88
N LEU A 117 -13.30 -8.79 -16.09
CA LEU A 117 -11.96 -8.25 -16.36
C LEU A 117 -11.81 -6.88 -15.69
N LEU A 118 -10.81 -6.75 -14.81
CA LEU A 118 -10.45 -5.47 -14.17
C LEU A 118 -9.38 -4.75 -14.99
N VAL A 119 -8.27 -5.46 -15.29
CA VAL A 119 -7.15 -4.93 -16.06
C VAL A 119 -6.45 -6.03 -16.85
N GLU A 120 -5.87 -5.66 -17.97
CA GLU A 120 -5.03 -6.50 -18.82
C GLU A 120 -3.86 -5.69 -19.34
N GLY A 121 -2.72 -6.35 -19.60
CA GLY A 121 -1.56 -5.70 -20.19
C GLY A 121 -0.42 -6.67 -20.45
N PRO A 122 0.70 -6.19 -20.99
CA PRO A 122 1.85 -7.03 -21.27
C PRO A 122 2.51 -7.52 -19.98
N ALA A 123 3.05 -8.72 -20.08
CA ALA A 123 3.90 -9.32 -19.05
C ALA A 123 5.06 -10.06 -19.73
N GLY A 124 6.24 -9.98 -19.13
CA GLY A 124 7.38 -10.69 -19.65
C GLY A 124 8.45 -10.92 -18.60
N LEU A 125 9.22 -11.98 -18.82
CA LEU A 125 10.29 -12.44 -17.93
C LEU A 125 11.52 -12.81 -18.75
N ALA A 126 12.70 -12.52 -18.22
CA ALA A 126 13.98 -13.03 -18.71
C ALA A 126 14.67 -13.80 -17.59
N ARG A 127 15.66 -14.63 -17.93
CA ARG A 127 16.50 -15.29 -16.92
C ARG A 127 17.07 -14.26 -15.96
N ALA A 128 16.95 -14.49 -14.65
CA ALA A 128 17.44 -13.56 -13.64
C ALA A 128 18.95 -13.27 -13.76
N SER A 129 19.72 -14.24 -14.27
CA SER A 129 21.17 -14.12 -14.49
C SER A 129 21.56 -13.55 -15.85
N ASP A 130 20.60 -13.33 -16.78
CA ASP A 130 20.88 -12.83 -18.15
C ASP A 130 20.62 -11.33 -18.27
N ALA A 131 21.68 -10.54 -18.09
CA ALA A 131 21.60 -9.07 -18.25
C ALA A 131 21.19 -8.64 -19.67
N SER A 132 21.58 -9.38 -20.71
CA SER A 132 21.20 -9.09 -22.10
C SER A 132 19.72 -9.38 -22.33
N GLY A 133 19.23 -10.50 -21.81
CA GLY A 133 17.81 -10.85 -21.81
C GLY A 133 16.96 -9.81 -21.09
N GLN A 134 17.42 -9.32 -19.94
CA GLN A 134 16.73 -8.25 -19.21
C GLN A 134 16.60 -6.95 -20.06
N VAL A 135 17.64 -6.58 -20.79
CA VAL A 135 17.59 -5.40 -21.70
C VAL A 135 16.61 -5.64 -22.85
N ARG A 136 16.63 -6.83 -23.48
CA ARG A 136 15.68 -7.18 -24.56
C ARG A 136 14.23 -7.19 -24.08
N LEU A 137 14.00 -7.76 -22.89
CA LEU A 137 12.68 -7.76 -22.25
C LEU A 137 12.14 -6.34 -22.06
N LEU A 138 12.98 -5.44 -21.54
CA LEU A 138 12.57 -4.04 -21.36
C LEU A 138 12.27 -3.34 -22.69
N GLY A 139 13.00 -3.65 -23.75
CA GLY A 139 12.70 -3.18 -25.11
C GLY A 139 11.32 -3.66 -25.56
N TRP A 140 11.04 -4.95 -25.44
CA TRP A 140 9.75 -5.54 -25.82
C TRP A 140 8.59 -4.94 -25.01
N LEU A 141 8.71 -4.81 -23.67
CA LEU A 141 7.66 -4.21 -22.83
C LEU A 141 7.35 -2.76 -23.22
N ASN A 142 8.37 -2.00 -23.61
CA ASN A 142 8.18 -0.62 -24.09
C ASN A 142 7.38 -0.56 -25.40
N GLU A 143 7.39 -1.62 -26.22
CA GLU A 143 6.69 -1.70 -27.50
C GLU A 143 5.23 -2.15 -27.35
N GLN A 144 4.87 -2.83 -26.26
CA GLN A 144 3.56 -3.48 -26.09
C GLN A 144 2.49 -2.59 -25.47
N GLY A 145 2.88 -1.59 -24.71
CA GLY A 145 1.96 -0.76 -23.93
C GLY A 145 1.53 0.53 -24.65
N GLU A 146 0.75 1.33 -23.94
CA GLU A 146 0.54 2.72 -24.35
C GLU A 146 1.89 3.43 -24.35
N SER A 147 2.21 4.10 -25.46
CA SER A 147 3.48 4.79 -25.59
C SER A 147 3.37 6.29 -25.29
N ILE A 148 4.42 6.85 -24.71
CA ILE A 148 4.60 8.28 -24.51
C ILE A 148 5.73 8.75 -25.43
N ASP A 149 5.50 9.81 -26.21
CA ASP A 149 6.56 10.44 -26.99
C ASP A 149 7.48 11.30 -26.11
N ALA A 150 8.61 11.70 -26.68
CA ALA A 150 9.61 12.50 -25.97
C ALA A 150 9.05 13.86 -25.50
N GLY A 151 8.22 14.52 -26.32
CA GLY A 151 7.66 15.81 -25.96
C GLY A 151 6.71 15.75 -24.79
N ARG A 152 5.78 14.78 -24.77
CA ARG A 152 4.84 14.57 -23.67
C ARG A 152 5.58 14.11 -22.40
N ARG A 153 6.59 13.23 -22.55
CA ARG A 153 7.42 12.79 -21.43
C ARG A 153 8.13 13.95 -20.75
N ASP A 154 8.82 14.77 -21.52
CA ASP A 154 9.61 15.88 -21.00
C ASP A 154 8.71 16.97 -20.40
N ALA A 155 7.55 17.23 -21.02
CA ALA A 155 6.52 18.12 -20.47
C ALA A 155 5.95 17.61 -19.15
N ALA A 156 5.69 16.30 -19.04
CA ALA A 156 5.20 15.70 -17.80
C ALA A 156 6.24 15.82 -16.67
N ILE A 157 7.52 15.58 -16.95
CA ILE A 157 8.60 15.76 -15.98
C ILE A 157 8.65 17.22 -15.49
N GLU A 158 8.73 18.20 -16.40
CA GLU A 158 8.79 19.60 -15.98
C GLU A 158 7.55 20.03 -15.20
N ARG A 159 6.36 19.57 -15.60
CA ARG A 159 5.13 19.89 -14.86
C ARG A 159 5.13 19.31 -13.43
N VAL A 160 5.66 18.09 -13.23
CA VAL A 160 5.87 17.50 -11.91
C VAL A 160 6.78 18.40 -11.06
N LEU A 161 7.90 18.87 -11.62
CA LEU A 161 8.87 19.72 -10.90
C LEU A 161 8.28 21.07 -10.52
N GLU A 162 7.53 21.69 -11.43
CA GLU A 162 6.79 22.94 -11.15
C GLU A 162 5.78 22.79 -10.02
N LEU A 163 4.96 21.74 -10.09
CA LEU A 163 3.93 21.45 -9.08
C LEU A 163 4.55 21.19 -7.70
N LEU A 164 5.66 20.45 -7.67
CA LEU A 164 6.35 20.15 -6.42
C LEU A 164 6.91 21.42 -5.77
N LEU A 165 7.61 22.26 -6.51
CA LEU A 165 8.13 23.55 -6.00
C LEU A 165 7.03 24.46 -5.48
N ALA A 166 5.92 24.53 -6.20
CA ALA A 166 4.81 25.41 -5.84
C ALA A 166 4.09 24.96 -4.56
N ASN A 167 3.92 23.65 -4.36
CA ASN A 167 2.94 23.14 -3.40
C ASN A 167 3.52 22.31 -2.25
N TYR A 168 4.71 21.68 -2.44
CA TYR A 168 5.26 20.79 -1.43
C TYR A 168 5.52 21.52 -0.11
N MET A 169 5.19 20.90 0.99
CA MET A 169 5.20 21.51 2.32
C MET A 169 6.60 21.93 2.83
N ASP A 170 7.67 21.30 2.34
CA ASP A 170 9.06 21.64 2.64
C ASP A 170 9.77 22.11 1.37
N LEU A 171 10.00 23.43 1.26
CA LEU A 171 10.59 24.02 0.05
C LEU A 171 12.01 23.53 -0.20
N ASP A 172 12.82 23.41 0.86
CA ASP A 172 14.20 22.96 0.73
C ASP A 172 14.28 21.51 0.22
N ALA A 173 13.37 20.65 0.69
CA ALA A 173 13.25 19.28 0.20
C ALA A 173 12.73 19.23 -1.25
N ALA A 174 11.78 20.10 -1.62
CA ALA A 174 11.33 20.23 -3.01
C ALA A 174 12.48 20.66 -3.94
N GLU A 175 13.27 21.66 -3.54
CA GLU A 175 14.42 22.13 -4.31
C GLU A 175 15.46 21.03 -4.51
N ARG A 176 15.77 20.24 -3.48
CA ARG A 176 16.67 19.08 -3.59
C ARG A 176 16.13 18.04 -4.56
N ALA A 177 14.84 17.67 -4.45
CA ALA A 177 14.22 16.68 -5.33
C ALA A 177 14.19 17.14 -6.79
N VAL A 178 13.88 18.42 -7.03
CA VAL A 178 13.90 19.02 -8.35
C VAL A 178 15.30 19.01 -8.94
N ALA A 179 16.33 19.37 -8.16
CA ALA A 179 17.71 19.35 -8.61
C ALA A 179 18.18 17.93 -8.97
N ASP A 180 17.83 16.92 -8.19
CA ASP A 180 18.15 15.51 -8.45
C ASP A 180 17.50 15.02 -9.74
N VAL A 181 16.17 15.23 -9.90
CA VAL A 181 15.45 14.81 -11.11
C VAL A 181 15.99 15.49 -12.36
N ARG A 182 16.30 16.79 -12.31
CA ARG A 182 16.95 17.50 -13.44
C ARG A 182 18.31 16.95 -13.77
N ALA A 183 19.13 16.63 -12.77
CA ALA A 183 20.42 16.00 -12.98
C ALA A 183 20.29 14.61 -13.63
N ARG A 184 19.32 13.81 -13.23
CA ARG A 184 19.00 12.51 -13.86
C ARG A 184 18.53 12.68 -15.31
N ALA A 185 17.64 13.64 -15.55
CA ALA A 185 17.16 13.96 -16.90
C ALA A 185 18.33 14.38 -17.83
N SER A 186 19.25 15.22 -17.34
CA SER A 186 20.42 15.66 -18.11
C SER A 186 21.38 14.51 -18.42
N ARG A 187 21.43 13.45 -17.61
CA ARG A 187 22.16 12.20 -17.90
C ARG A 187 21.40 11.24 -18.82
N GLY A 188 20.18 11.60 -19.23
CA GLY A 188 19.36 10.80 -20.13
C GLY A 188 18.65 9.63 -19.47
N GLU A 189 18.54 9.58 -18.13
CA GLU A 189 17.94 8.44 -17.42
C GLU A 189 16.47 8.19 -17.78
N TYR A 190 15.76 9.22 -18.26
CA TYR A 190 14.37 9.10 -18.72
C TYR A 190 14.23 9.02 -20.24
N SER A 191 15.30 9.27 -21.02
CA SER A 191 15.21 9.49 -22.48
C SER A 191 14.72 8.29 -23.27
N SER A 192 15.00 7.07 -22.81
CA SER A 192 14.58 5.82 -23.44
C SER A 192 13.20 5.32 -22.98
N LEU A 193 12.57 6.01 -22.01
CA LEU A 193 11.27 5.58 -21.50
C LEU A 193 10.16 5.95 -22.49
N THR A 194 9.47 4.92 -22.97
CA THR A 194 8.30 5.03 -23.85
C THR A 194 7.03 4.55 -23.14
N SER A 195 7.13 3.83 -22.04
CA SER A 195 5.98 3.44 -21.20
C SER A 195 5.65 4.56 -20.20
N PRO A 196 4.42 5.12 -20.23
CA PRO A 196 4.00 6.16 -19.29
C PRO A 196 3.89 5.64 -17.85
N ALA A 197 3.45 4.39 -17.65
CA ALA A 197 3.38 3.78 -16.33
C ALA A 197 4.78 3.65 -15.70
N ARG A 198 5.78 3.26 -16.50
CA ARG A 198 7.16 3.16 -16.06
C ARG A 198 7.79 4.52 -15.77
N LEU A 199 7.46 5.53 -16.59
CA LEU A 199 7.88 6.91 -16.29
C LEU A 199 7.34 7.36 -14.93
N ALA A 200 6.05 7.12 -14.67
CA ALA A 200 5.41 7.47 -13.40
C ALA A 200 6.08 6.78 -12.21
N GLU A 201 6.31 5.48 -12.31
CA GLU A 201 6.98 4.70 -11.27
C GLU A 201 8.40 5.23 -10.98
N LEU A 202 9.22 5.37 -12.02
CA LEU A 202 10.62 5.78 -11.87
C LEU A 202 10.73 7.21 -11.33
N LEU A 203 9.92 8.12 -11.88
CA LEU A 203 9.89 9.52 -11.45
C LEU A 203 9.41 9.64 -10.00
N GLY A 204 8.34 8.93 -9.62
CA GLY A 204 7.84 8.90 -8.26
C GLY A 204 8.89 8.38 -7.27
N ARG A 205 9.60 7.31 -7.61
CA ARG A 205 10.69 6.76 -6.80
C ARG A 205 11.82 7.76 -6.59
N HIS A 206 12.31 8.39 -7.67
CA HIS A 206 13.39 9.37 -7.57
C HIS A 206 12.99 10.60 -6.74
N LEU A 207 11.75 11.06 -6.87
CA LEU A 207 11.21 12.15 -6.06
C LEU A 207 11.14 11.76 -4.58
N ALA A 208 10.61 10.58 -4.26
CA ALA A 208 10.51 10.09 -2.89
C ALA A 208 11.90 9.90 -2.26
N GLU A 209 12.87 9.34 -2.99
CA GLU A 209 14.25 9.19 -2.53
C GLU A 209 14.91 10.55 -2.23
N ALA A 210 14.76 11.51 -3.14
CA ALA A 210 15.43 12.81 -3.03
C ALA A 210 14.77 13.73 -1.99
N SER A 211 13.45 13.65 -1.81
CA SER A 211 12.72 14.40 -0.78
C SER A 211 12.81 13.74 0.61
N GLY A 212 13.03 12.42 0.66
CA GLY A 212 12.93 11.61 1.87
C GLY A 212 11.49 11.31 2.27
N ASP A 213 10.50 11.60 1.42
CA ASP A 213 9.07 11.49 1.71
C ASP A 213 8.39 10.46 0.80
N ARG A 214 7.96 9.35 1.40
CA ARG A 214 7.31 8.24 0.70
C ARG A 214 5.88 8.54 0.23
N HIS A 215 5.31 9.67 0.64
CA HIS A 215 4.01 10.13 0.13
C HIS A 215 4.12 10.75 -1.27
N VAL A 216 5.29 11.27 -1.66
CA VAL A 216 5.49 11.81 -3.01
C VAL A 216 5.41 10.68 -4.02
N GLN A 217 4.35 10.65 -4.81
CA GLN A 217 4.09 9.58 -5.76
C GLN A 217 3.60 10.15 -7.09
N VAL A 218 4.08 9.58 -8.18
CA VAL A 218 3.53 9.83 -9.51
C VAL A 218 2.74 8.61 -9.95
N LYS A 219 1.55 8.81 -10.49
CA LYS A 219 0.76 7.74 -11.09
C LYS A 219 0.35 8.07 -12.52
N PHE A 220 0.25 7.04 -13.34
CA PHE A 220 -0.40 7.08 -14.63
C PHE A 220 -1.74 6.35 -14.54
N SER A 221 -2.79 6.88 -15.16
CA SER A 221 -4.14 6.30 -15.10
C SER A 221 -4.75 6.19 -16.48
N ALA A 222 -5.46 5.09 -16.78
CA ALA A 222 -6.25 4.95 -18.00
C ALA A 222 -7.46 5.88 -18.04
N ALA A 223 -8.01 6.21 -16.86
CA ALA A 223 -9.07 7.19 -16.73
C ALA A 223 -8.48 8.59 -16.55
N ARG A 224 -9.21 9.61 -17.02
CA ARG A 224 -8.82 11.00 -16.79
C ARG A 224 -8.70 11.30 -15.30
N VAL A 225 -7.66 12.04 -14.95
CA VAL A 225 -7.45 12.53 -13.59
C VAL A 225 -8.18 13.86 -13.44
N SER A 226 -9.14 13.90 -12.54
CA SER A 226 -9.83 15.16 -12.18
C SER A 226 -8.92 16.04 -11.33
N ASP A 227 -9.00 17.36 -11.52
CA ASP A 227 -8.28 18.30 -10.67
C ASP A 227 -9.00 18.40 -9.31
N PRO A 228 -8.38 17.96 -8.21
CA PRO A 228 -8.99 18.01 -6.89
C PRO A 228 -9.17 19.43 -6.36
N LEU A 229 -8.50 20.43 -6.98
CA LEU A 229 -8.66 21.84 -6.64
C LEU A 229 -9.72 22.55 -7.50
N ALA A 230 -10.15 21.93 -8.61
CA ALA A 230 -11.13 22.52 -9.53
C ALA A 230 -12.59 22.40 -9.05
N SER A 231 -12.89 21.49 -8.12
CA SER A 231 -14.19 21.40 -7.47
C SER A 231 -14.00 21.26 -5.96
N ALA A 232 -14.37 22.28 -5.22
CA ALA A 232 -14.40 22.21 -3.75
C ALA A 232 -15.52 21.29 -3.24
N ASP A 233 -16.48 20.93 -4.10
CA ASP A 233 -17.63 20.12 -3.75
C ASP A 233 -17.50 18.72 -4.41
N GLU A 234 -17.44 17.70 -3.58
CA GLU A 234 -17.55 16.31 -3.96
C GLU A 234 -18.90 16.08 -4.65
N THR A 235 -18.88 15.49 -5.84
CA THR A 235 -20.13 15.18 -6.53
C THR A 235 -20.90 14.07 -5.80
N ALA A 236 -22.22 14.06 -5.93
CA ALA A 236 -23.06 13.00 -5.36
C ALA A 236 -22.66 11.61 -5.86
N ALA A 237 -22.12 11.51 -7.08
CA ALA A 237 -21.65 10.25 -7.66
C ALA A 237 -20.36 9.77 -7.00
N GLU A 238 -19.41 10.66 -6.76
CA GLU A 238 -18.16 10.35 -6.05
C GLU A 238 -18.43 9.92 -4.61
N LEU A 239 -19.30 10.63 -3.89
CA LEU A 239 -19.70 10.26 -2.54
C LEU A 239 -20.42 8.90 -2.51
N ALA A 240 -21.30 8.63 -3.49
CA ALA A 240 -21.95 7.34 -3.60
C ALA A 240 -20.97 6.20 -3.92
N GLN A 241 -19.93 6.47 -4.72
CA GLN A 241 -18.88 5.50 -4.98
C GLN A 241 -18.06 5.24 -3.71
N LEU A 242 -17.62 6.29 -3.01
CA LEU A 242 -16.88 6.17 -1.76
C LEU A 242 -17.64 5.36 -0.70
N ARG A 243 -18.98 5.53 -0.66
CA ARG A 243 -19.84 4.74 0.24
C ARG A 243 -19.88 3.27 -0.16
N ARG A 244 -20.05 2.95 -1.45
CA ARG A 244 -20.00 1.56 -1.93
C ARG A 244 -18.68 0.89 -1.60
N ASP A 245 -17.58 1.61 -1.79
CA ASP A 245 -16.24 1.13 -1.48
C ASP A 245 -16.08 0.85 0.02
N ALA A 246 -16.56 1.77 0.86
CA ALA A 246 -16.54 1.58 2.31
C ALA A 246 -17.37 0.37 2.75
N GLU A 247 -18.57 0.19 2.18
CA GLU A 247 -19.44 -0.96 2.45
C GLU A 247 -18.79 -2.29 2.03
N ALA A 248 -18.18 -2.33 0.82
CA ALA A 248 -17.50 -3.52 0.30
C ALA A 248 -16.30 -3.93 1.17
N GLU A 249 -15.58 -2.96 1.71
CA GLU A 249 -14.46 -3.18 2.64
C GLU A 249 -14.89 -3.23 4.13
N ARG A 250 -16.19 -3.38 4.42
CA ARG A 250 -16.73 -3.37 5.78
C ARG A 250 -16.28 -2.15 6.60
N PHE A 251 -16.24 -0.98 5.94
CA PHE A 251 -15.79 0.27 6.51
C PHE A 251 -14.34 0.25 7.03
N GLY A 252 -13.52 -0.67 6.50
CA GLY A 252 -12.14 -0.86 6.92
C GLY A 252 -11.96 -1.46 8.32
N ILE A 253 -13.03 -1.92 8.95
CA ILE A 253 -13.06 -2.45 10.31
C ILE A 253 -13.24 -3.95 10.25
N GLY A 254 -12.29 -4.70 10.83
CA GLY A 254 -12.37 -6.14 10.97
C GLY A 254 -13.46 -6.56 11.97
N GLU A 255 -13.90 -7.80 11.89
CA GLU A 255 -14.87 -8.35 12.83
C GLU A 255 -14.30 -8.35 14.26
N PRO A 256 -15.00 -7.72 15.24
CA PRO A 256 -14.57 -7.70 16.63
C PRO A 256 -14.57 -9.13 17.21
N ARG A 257 -13.54 -9.48 17.94
CA ARG A 257 -13.39 -10.81 18.55
C ARG A 257 -13.03 -10.70 20.03
N VAL A 258 -13.44 -11.67 20.80
CA VAL A 258 -12.99 -11.85 22.19
C VAL A 258 -12.05 -13.05 22.22
N LEU A 259 -10.80 -12.80 22.57
CA LEU A 259 -9.76 -13.81 22.72
C LEU A 259 -9.80 -14.42 24.12
N ARG A 260 -9.04 -15.51 24.32
CA ARG A 260 -8.88 -16.14 25.63
C ARG A 260 -8.48 -15.09 26.69
N GLY A 261 -9.04 -15.23 27.90
CA GLY A 261 -8.79 -14.31 29.00
C GLY A 261 -9.57 -13.00 28.91
N ASN A 262 -10.68 -12.97 28.17
CA ASN A 262 -11.54 -11.80 27.97
C ASN A 262 -10.78 -10.60 27.40
N VAL A 263 -9.91 -10.86 26.42
CA VAL A 263 -9.15 -9.83 25.71
C VAL A 263 -9.86 -9.52 24.39
N GLY A 264 -10.30 -8.28 24.20
CA GLY A 264 -10.88 -7.82 22.95
C GLY A 264 -9.83 -7.72 21.83
N TYR A 265 -10.25 -7.93 20.60
CA TYR A 265 -9.43 -7.75 19.41
C TYR A 265 -10.23 -7.02 18.33
N LEU A 266 -9.64 -5.99 17.77
CA LEU A 266 -10.22 -5.20 16.69
C LEU A 266 -9.12 -4.83 15.67
N ALA A 267 -9.31 -5.23 14.42
CA ALA A 267 -8.40 -4.84 13.33
C ALA A 267 -8.95 -3.62 12.57
N PHE A 268 -8.06 -2.75 12.17
CA PHE A 268 -8.34 -1.72 11.16
C PHE A 268 -7.50 -2.01 9.93
N HIS A 269 -8.16 -2.23 8.82
CA HIS A 269 -7.51 -2.42 7.52
C HIS A 269 -7.30 -1.08 6.81
N ARG A 270 -8.22 -0.14 7.07
CA ARG A 270 -8.18 1.23 6.56
C ARG A 270 -9.01 2.15 7.45
N PHE A 271 -8.65 3.42 7.54
CA PHE A 271 -9.49 4.44 8.16
C PHE A 271 -10.34 5.12 7.08
N PHE A 272 -11.58 4.69 6.90
CA PHE A 272 -12.56 5.41 6.08
C PHE A 272 -13.01 6.67 6.78
N ARG A 273 -13.61 7.61 6.05
CA ARG A 273 -14.17 8.84 6.62
C ARG A 273 -15.12 8.56 7.78
N ALA A 274 -15.03 9.37 8.83
CA ALA A 274 -15.79 9.17 10.06
C ALA A 274 -17.32 9.17 9.83
N GLU A 275 -17.82 9.98 8.87
CA GLU A 275 -19.24 10.01 8.49
C GLU A 275 -19.73 8.72 7.80
N LEU A 276 -18.83 7.92 7.27
CA LEU A 276 -19.15 6.62 6.67
C LEU A 276 -18.97 5.47 7.66
N ALA A 277 -17.88 5.48 8.43
CA ALA A 277 -17.43 4.37 9.25
C ALA A 277 -17.71 4.53 10.75
N GLY A 278 -18.17 5.69 11.20
CA GLY A 278 -18.38 5.98 12.62
C GLY A 278 -19.36 5.06 13.31
N ASP A 279 -20.46 4.71 12.65
CA ASP A 279 -21.46 3.77 13.21
C ASP A 279 -20.91 2.35 13.31
N ALA A 280 -20.15 1.89 12.32
CA ALA A 280 -19.49 0.59 12.36
C ALA A 280 -18.46 0.52 13.49
N LEU A 281 -17.67 1.58 13.69
CA LEU A 281 -16.76 1.71 14.83
C LEU A 281 -17.51 1.66 16.16
N ALA A 282 -18.61 2.40 16.29
CA ALA A 282 -19.40 2.41 17.50
C ALA A 282 -19.94 1.02 17.85
N ALA A 283 -20.47 0.29 16.86
CA ALA A 283 -20.94 -1.08 17.04
C ALA A 283 -19.81 -2.03 17.48
N ALA A 284 -18.63 -1.92 16.84
CA ALA A 284 -17.45 -2.70 17.20
C ALA A 284 -17.01 -2.43 18.65
N MET A 285 -16.89 -1.16 19.03
CA MET A 285 -16.48 -0.78 20.39
C MET A 285 -17.50 -1.16 21.46
N GLN A 286 -18.81 -1.09 21.15
CA GLN A 286 -19.86 -1.58 22.05
C GLN A 286 -19.76 -3.08 22.29
N SER A 287 -19.51 -3.88 21.25
CA SER A 287 -19.36 -5.33 21.39
C SER A 287 -18.16 -5.74 22.26
N LEU A 288 -17.14 -4.89 22.30
CA LEU A 288 -15.91 -5.12 23.08
C LEU A 288 -15.91 -4.41 24.45
N ALA A 289 -16.95 -3.67 24.79
CA ALA A 289 -16.99 -2.82 25.99
C ALA A 289 -16.79 -3.61 27.31
N THR A 290 -17.16 -4.88 27.35
CA THR A 290 -17.06 -5.75 28.54
C THR A 290 -15.73 -6.51 28.62
N THR A 291 -14.84 -6.42 27.63
CA THR A 291 -13.52 -7.04 27.69
C THR A 291 -12.61 -6.31 28.69
N ASP A 292 -11.60 -7.01 29.24
CA ASP A 292 -10.73 -6.48 30.28
C ASP A 292 -9.45 -5.85 29.73
N ALA A 293 -9.07 -6.19 28.51
CA ALA A 293 -7.99 -5.57 27.73
C ALA A 293 -8.38 -5.54 26.26
N LEU A 294 -7.76 -4.68 25.44
CA LEU A 294 -8.04 -4.58 24.02
C LEU A 294 -6.71 -4.63 23.23
N ILE A 295 -6.73 -5.39 22.16
CA ILE A 295 -5.70 -5.39 21.13
C ILE A 295 -6.29 -4.74 19.87
N VAL A 296 -5.68 -3.64 19.42
CA VAL A 296 -6.02 -2.98 18.16
C VAL A 296 -4.95 -3.36 17.14
N ASP A 297 -5.34 -3.93 16.02
CA ASP A 297 -4.42 -4.43 15.01
C ASP A 297 -4.36 -3.50 13.80
N LEU A 298 -3.21 -2.86 13.61
CA LEU A 298 -2.91 -1.95 12.50
C LEU A 298 -1.89 -2.53 11.51
N ARG A 299 -1.48 -3.77 11.67
CA ARG A 299 -0.40 -4.36 10.88
C ARG A 299 -0.67 -4.34 9.38
N GLU A 300 -1.94 -4.40 8.97
CA GLU A 300 -2.36 -4.35 7.57
C GLU A 300 -2.90 -2.97 7.14
N SER A 301 -2.86 -1.97 8.01
CA SER A 301 -3.47 -0.66 7.76
C SER A 301 -2.47 0.32 7.12
N ARG A 302 -2.78 0.78 5.92
CA ARG A 302 -1.89 1.62 5.11
C ARG A 302 -2.30 3.09 5.01
N GLY A 303 -3.27 3.51 5.79
CA GLY A 303 -3.69 4.90 5.79
C GLY A 303 -5.20 5.10 5.89
N GLY A 304 -5.62 6.28 5.50
CA GLY A 304 -7.03 6.69 5.48
C GLY A 304 -7.25 8.07 6.07
N ASP A 305 -8.45 8.28 6.57
CA ASP A 305 -8.90 9.57 7.08
C ASP A 305 -8.35 9.84 8.51
N PRO A 306 -7.63 10.95 8.73
CA PRO A 306 -7.09 11.28 10.05
C PRO A 306 -8.18 11.59 11.08
N VAL A 307 -9.36 12.09 10.65
CA VAL A 307 -10.49 12.35 11.57
C VAL A 307 -11.00 11.02 12.15
N MET A 308 -11.03 9.96 11.34
CA MET A 308 -11.41 8.63 11.81
C MET A 308 -10.41 8.07 12.81
N ALA A 309 -9.11 8.31 12.62
CA ALA A 309 -8.07 7.89 13.58
C ALA A 309 -8.29 8.57 14.94
N VAL A 310 -8.57 9.87 14.95
CA VAL A 310 -8.89 10.63 16.18
C VAL A 310 -10.20 10.16 16.80
N LEU A 311 -11.23 9.92 15.99
CA LEU A 311 -12.51 9.40 16.48
C LEU A 311 -12.31 8.03 17.15
N ALA A 312 -11.57 7.12 16.54
CA ALA A 312 -11.26 5.80 17.11
C ALA A 312 -10.50 5.93 18.44
N ALA A 313 -9.49 6.79 18.50
CA ALA A 313 -8.75 7.07 19.73
C ALA A 313 -9.62 7.67 20.84
N SER A 314 -10.64 8.43 20.47
CA SER A 314 -11.54 9.09 21.44
C SER A 314 -12.27 8.10 22.36
N TRP A 315 -12.43 6.86 21.96
CA TRP A 315 -13.03 5.81 22.80
C TRP A 315 -12.18 5.45 24.03
N PHE A 316 -10.91 5.82 24.03
CA PHE A 316 -9.95 5.44 25.05
C PHE A 316 -9.72 6.50 26.12
N PHE A 317 -10.38 7.66 26.02
CA PHE A 317 -10.27 8.78 26.93
C PHE A 317 -11.61 9.16 27.61
N ASP A 318 -11.54 9.95 28.66
CA ASP A 318 -12.64 10.26 29.60
C ASP A 318 -13.74 11.22 29.07
N GLY A 319 -13.69 11.58 27.80
CA GLY A 319 -14.67 12.49 27.20
C GLY A 319 -14.35 13.99 27.39
N ARG A 320 -13.29 14.32 28.12
CA ARG A 320 -12.73 15.66 28.06
C ARG A 320 -11.95 15.78 26.75
N PRO A 321 -12.29 16.74 25.86
CA PRO A 321 -11.54 16.93 24.64
C PRO A 321 -10.06 17.10 24.92
N ARG A 322 -9.22 16.29 24.27
CA ARG A 322 -7.77 16.38 24.36
C ARG A 322 -7.26 16.82 23.01
N HIS A 323 -6.35 17.78 23.03
CA HIS A 323 -5.64 18.17 21.83
C HIS A 323 -4.80 16.96 21.37
N TRP A 324 -5.06 16.51 20.15
CA TRP A 324 -4.46 15.31 19.58
C TRP A 324 -3.17 15.64 18.84
N ASN A 325 -3.33 16.39 17.74
CA ASN A 325 -2.23 16.95 16.96
C ASN A 325 -2.68 18.15 16.15
N ASP A 326 -1.72 18.84 15.57
CA ASP A 326 -1.90 19.92 14.63
C ASP A 326 -1.52 19.47 13.22
N MET A 327 -2.34 19.78 12.22
CA MET A 327 -1.97 19.69 10.82
C MET A 327 -1.57 21.08 10.33
N VAL A 328 -0.29 21.27 10.06
CA VAL A 328 0.29 22.55 9.66
C VAL A 328 0.54 22.55 8.15
N ARG A 329 -0.06 23.51 7.46
CA ARG A 329 0.12 23.75 6.03
C ARG A 329 1.07 24.90 5.77
N ARG A 330 2.03 24.71 4.84
CA ARG A 330 2.96 25.76 4.43
C ARG A 330 2.26 26.80 3.53
N PHE A 331 1.45 26.35 2.59
CA PHE A 331 0.91 27.15 1.50
C PHE A 331 0.13 28.39 1.98
N ASP A 332 -0.73 28.23 2.97
CA ASP A 332 -1.59 29.31 3.49
C ASP A 332 -1.29 29.66 4.96
N GLY A 333 -0.27 28.99 5.55
CA GLY A 333 0.11 29.15 6.95
C GLY A 333 -0.95 28.68 7.94
N THR A 334 -1.96 27.91 7.48
CA THR A 334 -3.05 27.46 8.35
C THR A 334 -2.64 26.29 9.22
N THR A 335 -3.22 26.25 10.41
CA THR A 335 -3.11 25.11 11.34
C THR A 335 -4.50 24.59 11.64
N THR A 336 -4.75 23.33 11.34
CA THR A 336 -5.98 22.63 11.71
C THR A 336 -5.70 21.78 12.93
N GLN A 337 -6.43 22.01 14.02
CA GLN A 337 -6.28 21.25 15.25
C GLN A 337 -7.22 20.05 15.27
N PHE A 338 -6.71 18.90 15.64
CA PHE A 338 -7.50 17.70 15.90
C PHE A 338 -7.68 17.49 17.40
N TRP A 339 -8.92 17.21 17.82
CA TRP A 339 -9.30 17.03 19.20
C TRP A 339 -10.11 15.75 19.37
N THR A 340 -9.90 15.02 20.46
CA THR A 340 -10.75 13.86 20.78
C THR A 340 -12.18 14.28 21.03
N ALA A 341 -13.15 13.43 20.62
CA ALA A 341 -14.56 13.70 20.73
C ALA A 341 -15.04 13.75 22.20
N ALA A 342 -15.78 14.78 22.55
CA ALA A 342 -16.37 14.93 23.88
C ALA A 342 -17.50 13.91 24.13
N TRP A 343 -18.24 13.56 23.07
CA TRP A 343 -19.34 12.61 23.14
C TRP A 343 -19.15 11.47 22.14
N LEU A 344 -19.55 10.27 22.52
CA LEU A 344 -19.54 9.06 21.70
C LEU A 344 -20.80 8.24 21.94
N PRO A 345 -21.29 7.50 20.93
CA PRO A 345 -22.51 6.70 21.06
C PRO A 345 -22.22 5.35 21.76
N GLY A 346 -21.89 5.37 23.04
CA GLY A 346 -21.64 4.15 23.82
C GLY A 346 -20.60 4.30 24.91
N PRO A 347 -20.33 3.22 25.67
CA PRO A 347 -19.40 3.24 26.77
C PRO A 347 -17.96 3.37 26.28
N ARG A 348 -17.19 4.26 26.89
CA ARG A 348 -15.77 4.44 26.60
C ARG A 348 -14.93 3.32 27.22
N TYR A 349 -13.79 3.02 26.58
CA TYR A 349 -12.86 1.99 27.02
C TYR A 349 -11.76 2.56 27.92
N ILE A 350 -12.17 3.03 29.12
CA ILE A 350 -11.31 3.77 30.06
C ILE A 350 -10.69 2.81 31.08
N GLY A 351 -9.44 3.09 31.49
CA GLY A 351 -8.77 2.41 32.58
C GLY A 351 -8.34 0.97 32.33
N LYS A 352 -8.63 0.45 31.15
CA LYS A 352 -8.26 -0.90 30.71
C LYS A 352 -7.01 -0.87 29.84
N PRO A 353 -6.14 -1.90 29.88
CA PRO A 353 -4.97 -2.00 29.04
C PRO A 353 -5.33 -2.01 27.55
N ILE A 354 -4.54 -1.31 26.74
CA ILE A 354 -4.64 -1.30 25.28
C ILE A 354 -3.27 -1.61 24.70
N TYR A 355 -3.27 -2.49 23.72
CA TYR A 355 -2.11 -2.85 22.91
C TYR A 355 -2.40 -2.54 21.46
N VAL A 356 -1.49 -1.87 20.77
CA VAL A 356 -1.62 -1.56 19.34
C VAL A 356 -0.56 -2.33 18.58
N LEU A 357 -0.99 -3.17 17.63
CA LEU A 357 -0.07 -3.94 16.80
C LEU A 357 0.34 -3.12 15.58
N THR A 358 1.65 -3.06 15.33
CA THR A 358 2.23 -2.35 14.20
C THR A 358 3.14 -3.25 13.37
N ALA A 359 3.30 -2.90 12.09
CA ALA A 359 4.23 -3.50 11.16
C ALA A 359 4.86 -2.42 10.28
N GLN A 360 5.91 -2.76 9.54
CA GLN A 360 6.58 -1.82 8.63
C GLN A 360 5.61 -1.21 7.59
N ARG A 361 4.53 -1.91 7.25
CA ARG A 361 3.50 -1.43 6.32
C ARG A 361 2.42 -0.56 6.95
N THR A 362 2.36 -0.48 8.30
CA THR A 362 1.49 0.48 8.98
C THR A 362 1.95 1.89 8.58
N PHE A 363 1.05 2.70 7.97
CA PHE A 363 1.46 3.96 7.34
C PHE A 363 0.39 5.05 7.47
N SER A 364 0.80 6.34 7.64
CA SER A 364 -0.08 7.53 7.62
C SER A 364 -1.07 7.58 8.81
N ALA A 365 -2.38 7.70 8.61
CA ALA A 365 -3.38 7.85 9.68
C ALA A 365 -3.32 6.76 10.78
N PRO A 366 -3.06 5.46 10.50
CA PRO A 366 -2.78 4.45 11.52
C PRO A 366 -1.54 4.75 12.36
N GLU A 367 -0.52 5.36 11.76
CA GLU A 367 0.67 5.77 12.52
C GLU A 367 0.34 6.92 13.48
N SER A 368 -0.46 7.90 13.04
CA SER A 368 -0.97 8.97 13.92
C SER A 368 -1.70 8.38 15.12
N PHE A 369 -2.57 7.38 14.89
CA PHE A 369 -3.28 6.69 15.96
C PHE A 369 -2.31 6.02 16.94
N ALA A 370 -1.35 5.25 16.45
CA ALA A 370 -0.37 4.54 17.29
C ALA A 370 0.55 5.52 18.02
N TYR A 371 1.08 6.51 17.30
CA TYR A 371 2.00 7.51 17.84
C TYR A 371 1.37 8.29 19.01
N GLU A 372 0.21 8.88 18.81
CA GLU A 372 -0.41 9.70 19.84
C GLU A 372 -0.90 8.89 21.04
N LEU A 373 -1.34 7.65 20.84
CA LEU A 373 -1.65 6.74 21.94
C LEU A 373 -0.41 6.37 22.75
N GLN A 374 0.74 6.24 22.09
CA GLN A 374 2.04 6.04 22.74
C GLN A 374 2.47 7.30 23.51
N GLN A 375 2.46 8.48 22.86
CA GLN A 375 2.89 9.74 23.48
C GLN A 375 2.04 10.10 24.71
N THR A 376 0.76 9.78 24.68
CA THR A 376 -0.15 9.96 25.83
C THR A 376 -0.03 8.86 26.90
N GLY A 377 0.78 7.83 26.67
CA GLY A 377 0.89 6.66 27.55
C GLY A 377 -0.41 5.84 27.65
N ARG A 378 -1.30 5.97 26.65
CA ARG A 378 -2.62 5.33 26.69
C ARG A 378 -2.59 3.89 26.16
N ALA A 379 -1.69 3.57 25.26
CA ALA A 379 -1.51 2.23 24.72
C ALA A 379 -0.04 1.82 24.74
N THR A 380 0.19 0.51 24.74
CA THR A 380 1.49 -0.11 24.49
C THR A 380 1.56 -0.53 23.04
N ILE A 381 2.56 -0.07 22.30
CA ILE A 381 2.79 -0.42 20.91
C ILE A 381 3.62 -1.69 20.83
N VAL A 382 3.14 -2.67 20.07
CA VAL A 382 3.76 -4.01 19.96
C VAL A 382 3.94 -4.37 18.49
N GLY A 383 5.13 -4.76 18.07
CA GLY A 383 5.38 -5.19 16.70
C GLY A 383 6.65 -4.63 16.10
N GLU A 384 6.57 -4.16 14.87
CA GLU A 384 7.69 -3.58 14.12
C GLU A 384 7.57 -2.06 14.05
N VAL A 385 8.68 -1.39 13.72
CA VAL A 385 8.69 0.04 13.39
C VAL A 385 7.82 0.26 12.15
N THR A 386 6.99 1.29 12.17
CA THR A 386 6.05 1.61 11.10
C THR A 386 6.73 2.28 9.90
N GLY A 387 5.97 2.55 8.85
CA GLY A 387 6.50 3.04 7.57
C GLY A 387 7.06 4.46 7.56
N GLY A 388 6.68 5.31 8.51
CA GLY A 388 7.24 6.67 8.66
C GLY A 388 6.60 7.70 7.75
N GLY A 389 5.26 7.82 7.75
CA GLY A 389 4.54 8.79 6.96
C GLY A 389 3.64 9.69 7.77
N SER A 390 4.08 10.91 8.10
CA SER A 390 3.32 11.90 8.87
C SER A 390 2.76 13.04 8.02
N HIS A 391 2.94 12.99 6.71
CA HIS A 391 2.51 14.06 5.83
C HIS A 391 1.14 13.80 5.21
N SER A 392 0.34 14.83 5.02
CA SER A 392 -0.95 14.80 4.34
C SER A 392 -0.91 15.63 3.07
N GLY A 393 -1.56 15.15 2.01
CA GLY A 393 -1.48 15.81 0.71
C GLY A 393 -2.68 15.52 -0.19
N ALA A 394 -2.52 15.90 -1.46
CA ALA A 394 -3.51 15.71 -2.49
C ALA A 394 -2.88 15.28 -3.82
N TRP A 395 -3.71 14.72 -4.69
CA TRP A 395 -3.32 14.41 -6.07
C TRP A 395 -3.51 15.64 -6.95
N PHE A 396 -2.45 16.05 -7.65
CA PHE A 396 -2.46 17.13 -8.62
C PHE A 396 -2.37 16.56 -10.03
N PRO A 397 -3.21 16.97 -10.97
CA PRO A 397 -3.07 16.55 -12.36
C PRO A 397 -1.80 17.15 -12.97
N ILE A 398 -1.00 16.29 -13.58
CA ILE A 398 0.14 16.67 -14.40
C ILE A 398 -0.37 16.94 -15.82
N ASP A 399 -1.14 15.98 -16.34
CA ASP A 399 -1.95 16.06 -17.55
C ASP A 399 -3.27 15.29 -17.34
N ASP A 400 -3.97 14.94 -18.41
CA ASP A 400 -5.25 14.22 -18.33
C ASP A 400 -5.12 12.75 -17.85
N ARG A 401 -3.92 12.22 -17.78
CA ARG A 401 -3.62 10.81 -17.44
C ARG A 401 -2.59 10.65 -16.32
N PHE A 402 -1.72 11.63 -16.11
CA PHE A 402 -0.73 11.62 -15.05
C PHE A 402 -1.18 12.48 -13.87
N ALA A 403 -0.87 12.01 -12.66
CA ALA A 403 -1.07 12.77 -11.44
C ALA A 403 0.13 12.62 -10.49
N LEU A 404 0.39 13.68 -9.73
CA LEU A 404 1.40 13.75 -8.67
C LEU A 404 0.69 13.89 -7.33
N PHE A 405 0.98 13.00 -6.38
CA PHE A 405 0.60 13.23 -4.99
C PHE A 405 1.65 14.13 -4.34
N ILE A 406 1.19 15.25 -3.83
CA ILE A 406 2.04 16.24 -3.17
C ILE A 406 1.64 16.35 -1.71
N PRO A 407 2.54 16.05 -0.76
CA PRO A 407 2.38 16.42 0.64
C PRO A 407 2.25 17.94 0.82
N LEU A 408 1.13 18.38 1.38
CA LEU A 408 0.80 19.78 1.57
C LEU A 408 0.96 20.24 3.01
N SER A 409 0.93 19.29 3.95
CA SER A 409 0.93 19.54 5.38
C SER A 409 1.65 18.44 6.15
N ARG A 410 2.14 18.79 7.33
CA ARG A 410 2.70 17.85 8.31
C ARG A 410 1.85 17.80 9.57
N TYR A 411 1.86 16.67 10.24
CA TYR A 411 1.29 16.57 11.57
C TYR A 411 2.34 16.89 12.64
N VAL A 412 1.89 17.55 13.71
CA VAL A 412 2.71 17.85 14.88
C VAL A 412 1.95 17.38 16.11
N SER A 413 2.52 16.45 16.86
CA SER A 413 1.91 15.94 18.09
C SER A 413 1.73 17.05 19.13
N ALA A 414 0.55 17.14 19.72
CA ALA A 414 0.29 18.08 20.80
C ALA A 414 1.05 17.73 22.10
N VAL A 415 1.52 16.52 22.23
CA VAL A 415 2.25 16.03 23.43
C VAL A 415 3.75 16.15 23.26
N SER A 416 4.32 15.61 22.18
CA SER A 416 5.76 15.59 21.96
C SER A 416 6.30 16.79 21.19
N GLY A 417 5.45 17.51 20.46
CA GLY A 417 5.86 18.55 19.52
C GLY A 417 6.58 18.02 18.27
N GLY A 418 6.71 16.70 18.15
CA GLY A 418 7.35 15.99 17.02
C GLY A 418 6.33 15.27 16.17
N ASP A 419 6.85 14.48 15.23
CA ASP A 419 6.11 13.61 14.34
C ASP A 419 6.88 12.29 14.11
N TRP A 420 6.41 11.46 13.17
CA TRP A 420 7.00 10.14 12.84
C TRP A 420 7.52 10.08 11.39
N GLU A 421 7.62 11.22 10.69
CA GLU A 421 8.09 11.23 9.30
C GLU A 421 9.48 10.63 9.16
N GLY A 422 9.66 9.76 8.18
CA GLY A 422 10.91 9.06 7.86
C GLY A 422 11.43 8.09 8.93
N THR A 423 10.93 8.18 10.18
CA THR A 423 11.41 7.37 11.32
C THR A 423 10.46 6.25 11.73
N GLY A 424 9.17 6.41 11.44
CA GLY A 424 8.12 5.53 11.90
C GLY A 424 7.86 5.60 13.41
N VAL A 425 6.78 4.96 13.82
CA VAL A 425 6.46 4.75 15.24
C VAL A 425 7.26 3.56 15.75
N LYS A 426 8.12 3.80 16.72
CA LYS A 426 8.94 2.76 17.33
C LYS A 426 8.13 2.02 18.39
N PRO A 427 7.94 0.69 18.28
CA PRO A 427 7.14 -0.03 19.26
C PRO A 427 7.82 -0.06 20.64
N ASP A 428 6.99 -0.09 21.68
CA ASP A 428 7.45 -0.27 23.07
C ASP A 428 7.95 -1.71 23.30
N VAL A 429 7.36 -2.65 22.58
CA VAL A 429 7.75 -4.06 22.58
C VAL A 429 7.98 -4.53 21.15
N MET A 430 9.26 -4.72 20.80
CA MET A 430 9.66 -5.26 19.50
C MET A 430 9.21 -6.72 19.36
N CYS A 431 8.51 -7.02 18.28
CA CYS A 431 8.05 -8.37 17.94
C CYS A 431 7.91 -8.48 16.42
N ALA A 432 8.27 -9.60 15.83
CA ALA A 432 8.02 -9.79 14.41
C ALA A 432 6.50 -9.65 14.12
N SER A 433 6.16 -9.02 13.01
CA SER A 433 4.77 -8.73 12.64
C SER A 433 3.87 -9.96 12.75
N VAL A 434 4.34 -11.12 12.29
CA VAL A 434 3.59 -12.40 12.35
C VAL A 434 3.32 -12.87 13.78
N GLU A 435 4.16 -12.52 14.75
CA GLU A 435 4.07 -12.92 16.17
C GLU A 435 3.44 -11.84 17.05
N ALA A 436 3.25 -10.61 16.54
CA ALA A 436 2.85 -9.46 17.33
C ALA A 436 1.53 -9.66 18.07
N LEU A 437 0.56 -10.37 17.47
CA LEU A 437 -0.71 -10.69 18.13
C LEU A 437 -0.49 -11.59 19.36
N GLU A 438 0.33 -12.61 19.25
CA GLU A 438 0.64 -13.49 20.37
C GLU A 438 1.43 -12.77 21.46
N CYS A 439 2.40 -11.92 21.07
CA CYS A 439 3.16 -11.07 21.98
C CYS A 439 2.22 -10.17 22.80
N ALA A 440 1.34 -9.42 22.14
CA ALA A 440 0.39 -8.53 22.81
C ALA A 440 -0.61 -9.29 23.68
N HIS A 441 -1.08 -10.44 23.22
CA HIS A 441 -2.01 -11.26 23.98
C HIS A 441 -1.37 -11.80 25.26
N ARG A 442 -0.11 -12.26 25.24
CA ARG A 442 0.64 -12.65 26.46
C ARG A 442 0.83 -11.47 27.42
N LEU A 443 1.14 -10.28 26.89
CA LEU A 443 1.25 -9.07 27.72
C LEU A 443 -0.08 -8.73 28.39
N ALA A 444 -1.19 -8.82 27.64
CA ALA A 444 -2.54 -8.58 28.15
C ALA A 444 -2.89 -9.56 29.29
N LEU A 445 -2.69 -10.86 29.05
CA LEU A 445 -2.94 -11.89 30.07
C LEU A 445 -2.07 -11.68 31.33
N GLY A 446 -0.78 -11.41 31.17
CA GLY A 446 0.12 -11.11 32.27
C GLY A 446 -0.33 -9.89 33.06
N ARG A 447 -0.75 -8.80 32.40
CA ARG A 447 -1.29 -7.60 33.06
C ARG A 447 -2.59 -7.86 33.83
N LEU A 448 -3.39 -8.80 33.37
CA LEU A 448 -4.65 -9.22 34.01
C LEU A 448 -4.45 -10.31 35.09
N GLY A 449 -3.22 -10.80 35.31
CA GLY A 449 -2.94 -11.91 36.23
C GLY A 449 -3.54 -13.25 35.74
N ARG A 450 -3.66 -13.44 34.43
CA ARG A 450 -4.21 -14.64 33.78
C ARG A 450 -3.10 -15.36 33.01
N THR A 451 -3.15 -16.69 32.99
CA THR A 451 -2.19 -17.56 32.26
C THR A 451 -2.85 -18.25 31.06
#